data_1590ae5e9c17b423b456a93a4c4bd242
#
_entry.id   1590ae5e9c17b423b456a93a4c4bd242
#
_cell.length_a   1.000
_cell.length_b   1.000
_cell.length_c   1.000
_cell.angle_alpha   90.00
_cell.angle_beta   90.00
_cell.angle_gamma   90.00
#
_symmetry.space_group_name_H-M   'P 1'
#
loop_
_entity.id
_entity.type
_entity.pdbx_description
1 polymer ?
#
loop_
_entity_poly.entity_id
_entity_poly.type
_entity_poly.pdbx_seq_one_letter_code
_entity_poly.pdbx_strand_id
1 'polypeptide(L)'
;IISGLVGSEMCIRDRGNRFNPIHLMLATGTDSIAGRFDDFGLQYADDMISLPLQCATQWDALGHIFYDNKMWNGYSAALVDSDGAQKNGIEKVRAEMAGRGVLLDVARWAGVDYFEDGIAITNDDLNECAKSQNVEIKRGDFVIVRTGQMEQRLDDGEWGGYAGGDAPGLAFETAQWIYDNEIAAICTDTWGCEVRPNETKDAQQPWHWVVIPMIGITTVSYTHLTLPTKVR
;
A
#
# COMPACT_ATOMS: atom_id res chain seq x y z
N ILE A 1 -7.07 17.65 10.64
CA ILE A 1 -6.93 16.59 9.61
C ILE A 1 -5.48 16.10 9.54
N ILE A 2 -4.49 16.99 9.65
CA ILE A 2 -3.07 16.65 9.65
C ILE A 2 -2.64 15.98 10.98
N SER A 3 -3.29 16.31 12.09
CA SER A 3 -3.03 15.64 13.37
C SER A 3 -3.37 14.14 13.34
N GLY A 4 -4.27 13.69 12.45
CA GLY A 4 -4.55 12.28 12.21
C GLY A 4 -3.46 11.56 11.40
N LEU A 5 -2.76 12.27 10.50
CA LEU A 5 -1.65 11.73 9.71
C LEU A 5 -0.30 11.80 10.46
N VAL A 6 -0.13 12.83 11.27
CA VAL A 6 1.09 13.05 12.06
C VAL A 6 0.92 12.55 13.50
N GLY A 7 -0.32 12.42 13.97
CA GLY A 7 -0.64 12.06 15.35
C GLY A 7 -0.54 10.57 15.69
N SER A 8 -0.44 9.68 14.71
CA SER A 8 -0.03 8.33 14.98
C SER A 8 1.47 8.22 14.83
N GLU A 9 2.22 8.66 15.83
CA GLU A 9 3.67 8.41 15.92
C GLU A 9 4.02 6.92 15.68
N MET A 10 3.04 6.04 15.87
CA MET A 10 3.15 4.61 15.63
C MET A 10 3.33 4.25 14.15
N CYS A 11 2.67 4.94 13.21
CA CYS A 11 2.72 4.59 11.79
C CYS A 11 4.01 4.94 11.09
N ILE A 12 4.82 5.74 11.75
CA ILE A 12 5.90 6.49 11.14
C ILE A 12 7.27 5.88 11.46
N ARG A 13 7.40 5.15 12.58
CA ARG A 13 8.71 4.74 13.09
C ARG A 13 9.31 3.47 12.50
N ASP A 14 8.55 2.66 11.75
CA ASP A 14 8.94 1.28 11.49
C ASP A 14 9.08 0.90 10.02
N ARG A 15 9.31 1.87 9.12
CA ARG A 15 9.41 1.57 7.68
C ARG A 15 10.83 1.43 7.15
N GLY A 16 11.61 0.55 7.80
CA GLY A 16 12.90 0.13 7.26
C GLY A 16 13.81 1.31 6.89
N ASN A 17 14.20 1.43 5.63
CA ASN A 17 15.12 2.47 5.14
C ASN A 17 14.45 3.81 4.76
N ARG A 18 13.13 3.97 4.97
CA ARG A 18 12.42 5.21 4.65
C ARG A 18 12.32 6.08 5.89
N PHE A 19 12.59 7.38 5.71
CA PHE A 19 12.45 8.32 6.83
C PHE A 19 10.97 8.62 7.09
N ASN A 20 10.69 9.03 8.33
CA ASN A 20 9.35 9.43 8.75
C ASN A 20 8.92 10.74 8.07
N PRO A 21 7.60 10.98 7.90
CA PRO A 21 7.11 12.29 7.52
C PRO A 21 7.67 13.39 8.43
N ILE A 22 8.14 14.45 7.82
CA ILE A 22 8.68 15.64 8.50
C ILE A 22 7.65 16.74 8.36
N HIS A 23 7.10 17.19 9.49
CA HIS A 23 6.22 18.35 9.54
C HIS A 23 7.02 19.59 9.93
N LEU A 24 6.91 20.63 9.14
CA LEU A 24 7.62 21.90 9.34
C LEU A 24 6.62 23.05 9.31
N MET A 25 6.73 23.95 10.28
CA MET A 25 5.99 25.23 10.25
C MET A 25 6.74 26.24 9.38
N LEU A 26 6.02 26.86 8.43
CA LEU A 26 6.52 27.94 7.58
C LEU A 26 6.21 29.31 8.19
N ALA A 27 5.10 29.41 8.90
CA ALA A 27 4.65 30.58 9.64
C ALA A 27 3.92 30.13 10.90
N THR A 28 4.12 30.83 11.99
CA THR A 28 3.56 30.47 13.30
C THR A 28 2.82 31.64 13.95
N GLY A 29 2.00 31.37 14.96
CA GLY A 29 1.40 32.40 15.78
C GLY A 29 2.43 33.23 16.55
N THR A 30 3.60 32.65 16.88
CA THR A 30 4.71 33.39 17.50
C THR A 30 5.38 34.37 16.55
N ASP A 31 5.45 34.06 15.25
CA ASP A 31 5.89 35.01 14.21
C ASP A 31 4.95 36.21 14.14
N SER A 32 3.64 35.96 14.25
CA SER A 32 2.61 36.97 14.28
C SER A 32 2.76 37.91 15.50
N ILE A 33 2.93 37.32 16.68
CA ILE A 33 3.15 38.09 17.94
C ILE A 33 4.46 38.90 17.85
N ALA A 34 5.46 38.41 17.17
CA ALA A 34 6.72 39.09 16.92
C ALA A 34 6.65 40.22 15.88
N GLY A 35 5.49 40.45 15.27
CA GLY A 35 5.27 41.51 14.29
C GLY A 35 5.67 41.17 12.85
N ARG A 36 5.99 39.90 12.54
CA ARG A 36 6.42 39.50 11.20
C ARG A 36 5.39 39.83 10.11
N PHE A 37 4.11 39.90 10.47
CA PHE A 37 3.01 40.10 9.53
C PHE A 37 2.32 41.46 9.66
N ASP A 38 2.88 42.39 10.43
CA ASP A 38 2.22 43.71 10.69
C ASP A 38 1.96 44.48 9.41
N ASP A 39 2.86 44.43 8.44
CA ASP A 39 2.73 45.10 7.16
C ASP A 39 1.65 44.51 6.24
N PHE A 40 1.25 43.26 6.49
CA PHE A 40 0.23 42.56 5.68
C PHE A 40 -1.21 42.79 6.16
N GLY A 41 -1.38 43.20 7.41
CA GLY A 41 -2.71 43.33 8.03
C GLY A 41 -3.46 41.98 8.20
N LEU A 42 -2.80 40.85 7.96
CA LEU A 42 -3.33 39.50 8.13
C LEU A 42 -2.31 38.64 8.89
N GLN A 43 -2.77 38.01 9.96
CA GLN A 43 -1.98 37.10 10.77
C GLN A 43 -2.40 35.65 10.45
N TYR A 44 -1.45 34.75 10.20
CA TYR A 44 -1.71 33.37 9.81
C TYR A 44 -0.62 32.42 10.30
N ALA A 45 -0.94 31.13 10.29
CA ALA A 45 0.02 30.06 10.40
C ALA A 45 0.01 29.22 9.11
N ASP A 46 1.16 28.71 8.71
CA ASP A 46 1.33 27.92 7.52
C ASP A 46 2.35 26.79 7.77
N ASP A 47 2.18 25.66 7.12
CA ASP A 47 3.00 24.49 7.34
C ASP A 47 3.23 23.70 6.04
N MET A 48 4.18 22.78 6.10
CA MET A 48 4.45 21.83 5.02
C MET A 48 4.79 20.45 5.60
N ILE A 49 4.58 19.43 4.77
CA ILE A 49 5.01 18.07 5.07
C ILE A 49 5.93 17.53 3.97
N SER A 50 7.00 16.88 4.37
CA SER A 50 7.89 16.11 3.48
C SER A 50 7.85 14.65 3.90
N LEU A 51 7.56 13.75 2.94
CA LEU A 51 7.44 12.30 3.25
C LEU A 51 7.82 11.44 2.04
N PRO A 52 8.40 10.26 2.27
CA PRO A 52 8.48 9.23 1.25
C PRO A 52 7.07 8.75 0.89
N LEU A 53 6.72 8.67 -0.40
CA LEU A 53 5.37 8.27 -0.81
C LEU A 53 5.01 6.83 -0.44
N GLN A 54 6.02 6.01 -0.18
CA GLN A 54 5.89 4.61 0.28
C GLN A 54 5.83 4.48 1.81
N CYS A 55 5.65 5.56 2.56
CA CYS A 55 5.65 5.52 4.03
C CYS A 55 4.27 5.24 4.64
N ALA A 56 3.21 5.16 3.83
CA ALA A 56 1.84 4.90 4.27
C ALA A 56 1.09 4.12 3.19
N THR A 57 -0.24 4.01 3.29
CA THR A 57 -1.06 3.41 2.22
C THR A 57 -0.74 4.07 0.89
N GLN A 58 -0.36 3.27 -0.09
CA GLN A 58 0.06 3.75 -1.40
C GLN A 58 -0.34 2.79 -2.52
N TRP A 59 -0.38 3.35 -3.72
CA TRP A 59 -0.45 2.61 -4.97
C TRP A 59 0.94 2.51 -5.58
N ASP A 60 1.36 1.30 -5.93
CA ASP A 60 2.57 1.09 -6.68
C ASP A 60 2.29 1.27 -8.17
N ALA A 61 2.97 2.24 -8.76
CA ALA A 61 2.92 2.46 -10.20
C ALA A 61 3.63 1.33 -10.96
N LEU A 62 3.31 1.15 -12.23
CA LEU A 62 3.97 0.17 -13.11
C LEU A 62 5.46 0.50 -13.36
N GLY A 63 5.91 1.68 -12.95
CA GLY A 63 7.31 2.11 -12.93
C GLY A 63 8.01 1.89 -11.58
N HIS A 64 7.36 1.24 -10.60
CA HIS A 64 7.91 1.06 -9.26
C HIS A 64 8.91 -0.11 -9.17
N ILE A 65 8.65 -1.20 -9.88
CA ILE A 65 9.46 -2.43 -9.85
C ILE A 65 10.07 -2.68 -11.23
N PHE A 66 11.30 -3.16 -11.21
CA PHE A 66 12.05 -3.50 -12.41
C PHE A 66 12.47 -4.97 -12.39
N TYR A 67 12.42 -5.61 -13.53
CA TYR A 67 13.00 -6.93 -13.76
C TYR A 67 13.92 -6.86 -14.99
N ASP A 68 15.14 -7.32 -14.85
CA ASP A 68 16.18 -7.22 -15.90
C ASP A 68 16.29 -5.79 -16.49
N ASN A 69 16.32 -4.78 -15.60
CA ASN A 69 16.36 -3.36 -15.93
C ASN A 69 15.21 -2.86 -16.83
N LYS A 70 14.08 -3.55 -16.79
CA LYS A 70 12.85 -3.21 -17.51
C LYS A 70 11.67 -3.11 -16.58
N MET A 71 10.76 -2.20 -16.88
CA MET A 71 9.43 -2.09 -16.30
C MET A 71 8.37 -2.52 -17.30
N TRP A 72 7.11 -2.49 -16.91
CA TRP A 72 5.98 -2.86 -17.73
C TRP A 72 6.09 -2.32 -19.16
N ASN A 73 5.68 -3.13 -20.14
CA ASN A 73 5.83 -2.87 -21.59
C ASN A 73 7.28 -2.81 -22.10
N GLY A 74 8.24 -3.36 -21.35
CA GLY A 74 9.64 -3.42 -21.75
C GLY A 74 10.38 -2.11 -21.74
N TYR A 75 9.81 -1.05 -21.18
CA TYR A 75 10.50 0.22 -21.02
C TYR A 75 11.69 0.09 -20.08
N SER A 76 12.79 0.79 -20.41
CA SER A 76 13.99 0.81 -19.59
C SER A 76 13.73 1.39 -18.19
N ALA A 77 14.31 0.79 -17.15
CA ALA A 77 14.33 1.33 -15.80
C ALA A 77 14.97 2.75 -15.75
N ALA A 78 15.88 3.09 -16.67
CA ALA A 78 16.49 4.41 -16.76
C ALA A 78 15.49 5.55 -17.08
N LEU A 79 14.25 5.22 -17.44
CA LEU A 79 13.17 6.19 -17.62
C LEU A 79 12.47 6.57 -16.29
N VAL A 80 12.94 6.06 -15.16
CA VAL A 80 12.63 6.57 -13.83
C VAL A 80 13.91 7.19 -13.29
N ASP A 81 13.99 8.50 -13.37
CA ASP A 81 15.16 9.30 -13.05
C ASP A 81 14.88 10.36 -11.97
N SER A 82 15.78 11.31 -11.79
CA SER A 82 15.62 12.40 -10.80
C SER A 82 14.43 13.33 -11.05
N ASP A 83 13.93 13.37 -12.29
CA ASP A 83 12.77 14.17 -12.69
C ASP A 83 11.46 13.39 -12.58
N GLY A 84 11.53 12.11 -12.17
CA GLY A 84 10.40 11.23 -11.96
C GLY A 84 10.24 10.14 -13.02
N ALA A 85 9.09 9.51 -13.06
CA ALA A 85 8.80 8.44 -14.01
C ALA A 85 8.35 8.98 -15.36
N GLN A 86 9.24 8.96 -16.36
CA GLN A 86 8.96 9.39 -17.74
C GLN A 86 7.97 8.44 -18.45
N LYS A 87 7.92 7.18 -17.99
CA LYS A 87 6.95 6.15 -18.40
C LYS A 87 6.42 5.42 -17.16
N ASN A 88 5.23 4.89 -17.25
CA ASN A 88 4.61 4.07 -16.21
C ASN A 88 4.45 4.74 -14.84
N GLY A 89 4.49 6.08 -14.77
CA GLY A 89 4.18 6.82 -13.57
C GLY A 89 2.70 6.71 -13.21
N ILE A 90 2.37 6.82 -11.92
CA ILE A 90 0.99 6.66 -11.43
C ILE A 90 0.04 7.72 -12.00
N GLU A 91 0.54 8.88 -12.38
CA GLU A 91 -0.27 9.95 -12.98
C GLU A 91 -0.89 9.56 -14.34
N LYS A 92 -0.34 8.53 -15.00
CA LYS A 92 -0.87 8.05 -16.29
C LYS A 92 -2.25 7.40 -16.14
N VAL A 93 -2.55 6.83 -14.98
CA VAL A 93 -3.82 6.12 -14.71
C VAL A 93 -4.78 6.95 -13.86
N ARG A 94 -4.45 8.18 -13.51
CA ARG A 94 -5.23 9.04 -12.58
C ARG A 94 -6.70 9.23 -12.93
N ALA A 95 -7.05 9.16 -14.21
CA ALA A 95 -8.43 9.34 -14.68
C ALA A 95 -9.20 8.02 -14.82
N GLU A 96 -8.52 6.88 -14.67
CA GLU A 96 -9.04 5.55 -15.02
C GLU A 96 -9.02 4.59 -13.83
N MET A 97 -8.41 4.99 -12.70
CA MET A 97 -8.33 4.18 -11.48
C MET A 97 -9.65 4.26 -10.69
N ALA A 98 -10.72 3.75 -11.30
CA ALA A 98 -12.02 3.61 -10.67
C ALA A 98 -12.69 2.33 -11.18
N GLY A 99 -13.17 1.50 -10.25
CA GLY A 99 -13.77 0.21 -10.59
C GLY A 99 -14.51 -0.41 -9.42
N ARG A 100 -15.00 -1.62 -9.61
CA ARG A 100 -15.64 -2.40 -8.56
C ARG A 100 -14.58 -2.92 -7.60
N GLY A 101 -14.68 -2.57 -6.31
CA GLY A 101 -13.90 -3.19 -5.25
C GLY A 101 -14.55 -4.49 -4.78
N VAL A 102 -13.76 -5.55 -4.67
CA VAL A 102 -14.17 -6.84 -4.10
C VAL A 102 -13.30 -7.15 -2.90
N LEU A 103 -13.90 -7.16 -1.72
CA LEU A 103 -13.23 -7.54 -0.49
C LEU A 103 -13.29 -9.07 -0.32
N LEU A 104 -12.12 -9.69 -0.22
CA LEU A 104 -11.93 -11.06 0.22
C LEU A 104 -11.38 -11.05 1.64
N ASP A 105 -12.23 -11.23 2.63
CA ASP A 105 -11.86 -11.32 4.04
C ASP A 105 -11.38 -12.73 4.36
N VAL A 106 -10.14 -13.03 3.95
CA VAL A 106 -9.59 -14.39 4.07
C VAL A 106 -9.36 -14.81 5.52
N ALA A 107 -9.02 -13.88 6.42
CA ALA A 107 -8.89 -14.18 7.83
C ALA A 107 -10.24 -14.63 8.42
N ARG A 108 -11.29 -13.87 8.17
CA ARG A 108 -12.64 -14.20 8.64
C ARG A 108 -13.16 -15.49 8.03
N TRP A 109 -12.91 -15.73 6.73
CA TRP A 109 -13.24 -16.98 6.06
C TRP A 109 -12.58 -18.18 6.72
N ALA A 110 -11.28 -18.05 7.08
CA ALA A 110 -10.54 -19.08 7.79
C ALA A 110 -10.94 -19.24 9.29
N GLY A 111 -11.82 -18.37 9.80
CA GLY A 111 -12.27 -18.41 11.19
C GLY A 111 -11.28 -17.84 12.20
N VAL A 112 -10.37 -16.96 11.75
CA VAL A 112 -9.39 -16.27 12.60
C VAL A 112 -9.55 -14.75 12.49
N ASP A 113 -9.08 -14.02 13.50
CA ASP A 113 -9.12 -12.56 13.47
C ASP A 113 -8.00 -12.03 12.54
N TYR A 114 -6.85 -12.67 12.55
CA TYR A 114 -5.70 -12.39 11.69
C TYR A 114 -4.89 -13.66 11.40
N PHE A 115 -4.17 -13.64 10.30
CA PHE A 115 -3.18 -14.68 9.98
C PHE A 115 -1.83 -14.38 10.63
N GLU A 116 -1.16 -15.44 11.09
CA GLU A 116 0.22 -15.35 11.55
C GLU A 116 1.18 -15.04 10.39
N ASP A 117 2.33 -14.45 10.73
CA ASP A 117 3.41 -14.18 9.78
C ASP A 117 3.84 -15.46 9.05
N GLY A 118 4.10 -15.36 7.76
CA GLY A 118 4.51 -16.50 6.93
C GLY A 118 3.38 -17.35 6.36
N ILE A 119 2.13 -17.07 6.68
CA ILE A 119 0.99 -17.77 6.07
C ILE A 119 0.80 -17.29 4.64
N ALA A 120 0.95 -18.22 3.69
CA ALA A 120 0.74 -17.99 2.26
C ALA A 120 -0.74 -18.20 1.90
N ILE A 121 -1.36 -17.20 1.29
CA ILE A 121 -2.75 -17.25 0.78
C ILE A 121 -2.69 -17.76 -0.65
N THR A 122 -3.28 -18.92 -0.89
CA THR A 122 -3.25 -19.64 -2.16
C THR A 122 -4.38 -19.25 -3.11
N ASN A 123 -4.32 -19.75 -4.34
CA ASN A 123 -5.44 -19.62 -5.30
C ASN A 123 -6.73 -20.22 -4.76
N ASP A 124 -6.62 -21.36 -4.09
CA ASP A 124 -7.77 -22.06 -3.52
C ASP A 124 -8.39 -21.25 -2.38
N ASP A 125 -7.57 -20.63 -1.53
CA ASP A 125 -8.05 -19.77 -0.44
C ASP A 125 -8.84 -18.56 -1.00
N LEU A 126 -8.33 -17.91 -2.04
CA LEU A 126 -9.03 -16.78 -2.68
C LEU A 126 -10.37 -17.22 -3.27
N ASN A 127 -10.40 -18.36 -3.98
CA ASN A 127 -11.59 -18.88 -4.62
C ASN A 127 -12.64 -19.32 -3.61
N GLU A 128 -12.24 -20.07 -2.57
CA GLU A 128 -13.18 -20.55 -1.55
C GLU A 128 -13.67 -19.41 -0.66
N CYS A 129 -12.83 -18.41 -0.39
CA CYS A 129 -13.25 -17.19 0.29
C CYS A 129 -14.31 -16.44 -0.54
N ALA A 130 -14.08 -16.20 -1.82
CA ALA A 130 -15.03 -15.55 -2.71
C ALA A 130 -16.36 -16.31 -2.76
N LYS A 131 -16.32 -17.63 -2.89
CA LYS A 131 -17.49 -18.50 -2.87
C LYS A 131 -18.25 -18.43 -1.55
N SER A 132 -17.56 -18.45 -0.41
CA SER A 132 -18.18 -18.38 0.91
C SER A 132 -18.89 -17.03 1.14
N GLN A 133 -18.34 -15.95 0.56
CA GLN A 133 -18.92 -14.62 0.58
C GLN A 133 -20.00 -14.40 -0.48
N ASN A 134 -20.27 -15.41 -1.33
CA ASN A 134 -21.17 -15.32 -2.48
C ASN A 134 -20.80 -14.16 -3.43
N VAL A 135 -19.50 -14.00 -3.68
CA VAL A 135 -18.94 -12.95 -4.54
C VAL A 135 -18.27 -13.60 -5.75
N GLU A 136 -18.55 -13.08 -6.92
CA GLU A 136 -17.91 -13.46 -8.19
C GLU A 136 -16.83 -12.44 -8.53
N ILE A 137 -15.62 -12.91 -8.78
CA ILE A 137 -14.52 -12.09 -9.31
C ILE A 137 -14.74 -11.87 -10.80
N LYS A 138 -14.60 -10.64 -11.25
CA LYS A 138 -14.82 -10.25 -12.65
C LYS A 138 -13.62 -9.47 -13.18
N ARG A 139 -13.47 -9.55 -14.48
CA ARG A 139 -12.52 -8.72 -15.22
C ARG A 139 -12.64 -7.24 -14.81
N GLY A 140 -11.51 -6.63 -14.50
CA GLY A 140 -11.42 -5.22 -14.11
C GLY A 140 -11.74 -4.93 -12.64
N ASP A 141 -11.94 -5.95 -11.81
CA ASP A 141 -12.13 -5.76 -10.37
C ASP A 141 -10.84 -5.28 -9.69
N PHE A 142 -11.03 -4.50 -8.63
CA PHE A 142 -10.01 -4.22 -7.63
C PHE A 142 -10.21 -5.21 -6.49
N VAL A 143 -9.36 -6.23 -6.40
CA VAL A 143 -9.47 -7.25 -5.36
C VAL A 143 -8.72 -6.80 -4.11
N ILE A 144 -9.39 -6.80 -2.99
CA ILE A 144 -8.89 -6.38 -1.68
C ILE A 144 -8.85 -7.60 -0.78
N VAL A 145 -7.67 -8.03 -0.40
CA VAL A 145 -7.45 -9.20 0.45
C VAL A 145 -7.15 -8.73 1.87
N ARG A 146 -8.03 -9.10 2.83
CA ARG A 146 -7.83 -8.80 4.25
C ARG A 146 -7.22 -10.00 4.95
N THR A 147 -6.02 -9.83 5.48
CA THR A 147 -5.31 -10.82 6.30
C THR A 147 -5.54 -10.62 7.80
N GLY A 148 -5.95 -9.42 8.20
CA GLY A 148 -6.09 -9.00 9.60
C GLY A 148 -4.80 -8.47 10.23
N GLN A 149 -3.64 -8.54 9.56
CA GLN A 149 -2.36 -8.14 10.15
C GLN A 149 -2.35 -6.67 10.58
N MET A 150 -2.93 -5.78 9.77
CA MET A 150 -3.00 -4.36 10.14
C MET A 150 -3.85 -4.15 11.39
N GLU A 151 -5.00 -4.83 11.51
CA GLU A 151 -5.88 -4.74 12.68
C GLU A 151 -5.17 -5.26 13.93
N GLN A 152 -4.45 -6.38 13.81
CA GLN A 152 -3.60 -6.92 14.89
C GLN A 152 -2.63 -5.86 15.41
N ARG A 153 -1.89 -5.18 14.51
CA ARG A 153 -0.91 -4.16 14.92
C ARG A 153 -1.57 -2.94 15.58
N LEU A 154 -2.76 -2.58 15.14
CA LEU A 154 -3.55 -1.51 15.78
C LEU A 154 -4.01 -1.89 17.18
N ASP A 155 -4.42 -3.15 17.37
CA ASP A 155 -4.83 -3.68 18.68
C ASP A 155 -3.65 -3.84 19.64
N ASP A 156 -2.49 -4.27 19.14
CA ASP A 156 -1.22 -4.35 19.88
C ASP A 156 -0.72 -2.98 20.32
N GLY A 157 -1.16 -1.91 19.68
CA GLY A 157 -0.72 -0.54 19.95
C GLY A 157 0.70 -0.23 19.47
N GLU A 158 1.30 -1.11 18.69
CA GLU A 158 2.62 -0.92 18.10
C GLU A 158 2.74 -1.59 16.74
N TRP A 159 3.54 -1.02 15.85
CA TRP A 159 3.75 -1.57 14.51
C TRP A 159 4.79 -2.68 14.47
N GLY A 160 5.69 -2.74 15.46
CA GLY A 160 6.76 -3.76 15.55
C GLY A 160 7.51 -3.93 14.23
N GLY A 161 7.62 -5.16 13.77
CA GLY A 161 8.25 -5.50 12.49
C GLY A 161 7.35 -5.40 11.27
N TYR A 162 6.16 -4.76 11.34
CA TYR A 162 5.19 -4.70 10.23
C TYR A 162 5.82 -4.26 8.92
N ALA A 163 6.58 -3.18 8.92
CA ALA A 163 7.18 -2.64 7.70
C ALA A 163 8.52 -3.32 7.40
N GLY A 164 8.51 -4.25 6.47
CA GLY A 164 9.69 -4.98 5.99
C GLY A 164 9.99 -6.29 6.71
N GLY A 165 9.20 -6.65 7.73
CA GLY A 165 9.29 -7.92 8.43
C GLY A 165 8.56 -9.07 7.73
N ASP A 166 8.42 -10.17 8.48
CA ASP A 166 7.59 -11.27 8.06
C ASP A 166 6.11 -10.88 8.10
N ALA A 167 5.31 -11.47 7.22
CA ALA A 167 3.90 -11.13 7.05
C ALA A 167 3.12 -12.29 6.41
N PRO A 168 1.84 -12.44 6.72
CA PRO A 168 0.97 -13.22 5.86
C PRO A 168 0.80 -12.50 4.51
N GLY A 169 0.51 -13.22 3.46
CA GLY A 169 0.32 -12.59 2.15
C GLY A 169 0.09 -13.57 1.02
N LEU A 170 -0.03 -13.05 -0.16
CA LEU A 170 -0.31 -13.82 -1.36
C LEU A 170 0.84 -14.78 -1.68
N ALA A 171 0.51 -16.04 -1.94
CA ALA A 171 1.44 -17.03 -2.46
C ALA A 171 1.90 -16.66 -3.87
N PHE A 172 3.07 -17.10 -4.27
CA PHE A 172 3.63 -16.80 -5.60
C PHE A 172 2.70 -17.25 -6.75
N GLU A 173 2.01 -18.38 -6.59
CA GLU A 173 1.06 -18.88 -7.59
C GLU A 173 -0.09 -17.93 -7.89
N THR A 174 -0.44 -17.03 -6.96
CA THR A 174 -1.53 -16.08 -7.14
C THR A 174 -1.27 -15.05 -8.25
N ALA A 175 -0.02 -14.90 -8.68
CA ALA A 175 0.30 -14.11 -9.87
C ALA A 175 -0.42 -14.64 -11.11
N GLN A 176 -0.50 -15.97 -11.28
CA GLN A 176 -1.26 -16.57 -12.38
C GLN A 176 -2.77 -16.36 -12.21
N TRP A 177 -3.28 -16.50 -10.99
CA TRP A 177 -4.69 -16.25 -10.70
C TRP A 177 -5.11 -14.80 -11.03
N ILE A 178 -4.26 -13.83 -10.70
CA ILE A 178 -4.45 -12.41 -11.02
C ILE A 178 -4.57 -12.22 -12.54
N TYR A 179 -3.66 -12.83 -13.28
CA TYR A 179 -3.65 -12.76 -14.75
C TYR A 179 -4.89 -13.40 -15.37
N ASP A 180 -5.25 -14.60 -14.93
CA ASP A 180 -6.37 -15.38 -15.49
C ASP A 180 -7.74 -14.72 -15.23
N ASN A 181 -7.88 -14.05 -14.09
CA ASN A 181 -9.10 -13.30 -13.75
C ASN A 181 -9.12 -11.88 -14.33
N GLU A 182 -8.07 -11.44 -15.04
CA GLU A 182 -7.95 -10.11 -15.65
C GLU A 182 -8.33 -8.96 -14.68
N ILE A 183 -7.94 -9.05 -13.40
CA ILE A 183 -8.23 -8.02 -12.42
C ILE A 183 -7.42 -6.75 -12.69
N ALA A 184 -7.93 -5.59 -12.27
CA ALA A 184 -7.27 -4.30 -12.50
C ALA A 184 -6.22 -3.96 -11.45
N ALA A 185 -6.43 -4.38 -10.22
CA ALA A 185 -5.52 -4.14 -9.11
C ALA A 185 -5.70 -5.14 -7.99
N ILE A 186 -4.65 -5.37 -7.21
CA ILE A 186 -4.66 -6.18 -5.99
C ILE A 186 -4.23 -5.33 -4.81
N CYS A 187 -4.94 -5.48 -3.70
CA CYS A 187 -4.75 -4.70 -2.49
C CYS A 187 -4.69 -5.64 -1.28
N THR A 188 -3.82 -5.33 -0.32
CA THR A 188 -3.76 -6.09 0.94
C THR A 188 -3.61 -5.14 2.14
N ASP A 189 -3.90 -5.63 3.33
CA ASP A 189 -3.65 -4.95 4.60
C ASP A 189 -2.26 -5.27 5.18
N THR A 190 -1.35 -5.79 4.35
CA THR A 190 0.05 -6.04 4.67
C THR A 190 0.97 -5.05 3.97
N TRP A 191 2.22 -4.94 4.41
CA TRP A 191 3.15 -3.96 3.86
C TRP A 191 3.64 -4.28 2.44
N GLY A 192 3.60 -5.55 2.02
CA GLY A 192 4.23 -6.02 0.80
C GLY A 192 3.38 -6.98 -0.05
N CYS A 193 2.09 -7.09 0.16
CA CYS A 193 1.15 -7.96 -0.54
C CYS A 193 1.48 -9.46 -0.49
N GLU A 194 2.68 -9.86 -0.89
CA GLU A 194 3.13 -11.25 -0.91
C GLU A 194 3.59 -11.74 0.46
N VAL A 195 3.52 -13.06 0.64
CA VAL A 195 3.93 -13.72 1.89
C VAL A 195 5.41 -13.49 2.21
N ARG A 196 5.69 -13.28 3.48
CA ARG A 196 7.04 -13.17 4.04
C ARG A 196 7.17 -14.04 5.29
N PRO A 197 8.27 -14.90 5.40
CA PRO A 197 9.36 -15.08 4.42
C PRO A 197 8.84 -15.50 3.06
N ASN A 198 9.54 -15.09 1.98
CA ASN A 198 9.16 -15.54 0.65
C ASN A 198 9.30 -17.06 0.51
N GLU A 199 8.48 -17.67 -0.36
CA GLU A 199 8.46 -19.12 -0.61
C GLU A 199 9.77 -19.63 -1.22
N THR A 200 10.64 -18.74 -1.72
CA THR A 200 11.99 -19.04 -2.18
C THR A 200 13.02 -18.18 -1.45
N LYS A 201 14.23 -18.74 -1.27
CA LYS A 201 15.39 -18.01 -0.73
C LYS A 201 16.22 -17.32 -1.82
N ASP A 202 15.98 -17.67 -3.08
CA ASP A 202 16.78 -17.23 -4.22
C ASP A 202 16.37 -15.84 -4.73
N ALA A 203 15.22 -15.33 -4.27
CA ALA A 203 14.67 -14.05 -4.71
C ALA A 203 13.99 -13.34 -3.54
N GLN A 204 14.08 -12.01 -3.53
CA GLN A 204 13.29 -11.16 -2.64
C GLN A 204 12.10 -10.58 -3.38
N GLN A 205 10.91 -10.78 -2.83
CA GLN A 205 9.64 -10.31 -3.38
C GLN A 205 9.42 -10.73 -4.86
N PRO A 206 9.56 -12.04 -5.19
CA PRO A 206 9.47 -12.52 -6.56
C PRO A 206 8.08 -12.34 -7.17
N TRP A 207 7.04 -12.30 -6.36
CA TRP A 207 5.68 -12.04 -6.81
C TRP A 207 5.55 -10.64 -7.40
N HIS A 208 6.16 -9.61 -6.77
CA HIS A 208 6.19 -8.24 -7.31
C HIS A 208 6.88 -8.16 -8.66
N TRP A 209 7.94 -8.97 -8.89
CA TRP A 209 8.63 -9.02 -10.18
C TRP A 209 7.74 -9.54 -11.31
N VAL A 210 6.80 -10.43 -10.98
CA VAL A 210 5.86 -10.95 -11.98
C VAL A 210 4.68 -9.99 -12.15
N VAL A 211 4.06 -9.59 -11.06
CA VAL A 211 2.78 -8.87 -11.09
C VAL A 211 2.92 -7.47 -11.66
N ILE A 212 3.92 -6.70 -11.27
CA ILE A 212 4.06 -5.31 -11.71
C ILE A 212 4.71 -5.21 -13.09
N PRO A 213 5.98 -5.64 -13.32
CA PRO A 213 6.63 -5.42 -14.60
C PRO A 213 6.24 -6.41 -15.70
N MET A 214 5.72 -7.60 -15.38
CA MET A 214 5.39 -8.61 -16.40
C MET A 214 3.90 -8.68 -16.70
N ILE A 215 3.04 -8.65 -15.69
CA ILE A 215 1.57 -8.71 -15.87
C ILE A 215 0.98 -7.30 -16.05
N GLY A 216 1.57 -6.28 -15.44
CA GLY A 216 1.14 -4.89 -15.57
C GLY A 216 -0.01 -4.53 -14.62
N ILE A 217 -0.02 -5.12 -13.44
CA ILE A 217 -1.01 -4.87 -12.40
C ILE A 217 -0.44 -3.91 -11.36
N THR A 218 -1.21 -2.92 -10.98
CA THR A 218 -0.89 -2.04 -9.85
C THR A 218 -1.22 -2.74 -8.54
N THR A 219 -0.36 -2.56 -7.55
CA THR A 219 -0.55 -3.12 -6.21
C THR A 219 -0.79 -2.03 -5.18
N VAL A 220 -1.51 -2.36 -4.11
CA VAL A 220 -1.76 -1.44 -3.00
C VAL A 220 -1.42 -2.10 -1.69
N SER A 221 -0.52 -1.46 -0.97
CA SER A 221 -0.22 -1.82 0.42
C SER A 221 -0.92 -0.84 1.35
N TYR A 222 -1.68 -1.37 2.30
CA TYR A 222 -2.43 -0.57 3.26
C TYR A 222 -1.70 -0.47 4.60
N THR A 223 -1.53 0.76 5.06
CA THR A 223 -1.17 1.02 6.45
C THR A 223 -2.25 1.76 7.22
N HIS A 224 -3.28 2.27 6.56
CA HIS A 224 -4.31 3.12 7.18
C HIS A 224 -5.64 3.18 6.42
N LEU A 225 -6.16 2.08 5.89
CA LEU A 225 -7.58 2.05 5.55
C LEU A 225 -8.37 1.48 6.73
N THR A 226 -8.75 2.34 7.64
CA THR A 226 -9.95 2.10 8.41
C THR A 226 -11.12 2.30 7.46
N LEU A 227 -11.66 1.24 6.90
CA LEU A 227 -13.06 1.26 6.49
C LEU A 227 -13.84 1.71 7.74
N PRO A 228 -14.77 2.68 7.65
CA PRO A 228 -15.56 3.10 8.80
C PRO A 228 -16.43 1.94 9.24
N THR A 229 -15.92 1.08 10.09
CA THR A 229 -16.63 -0.08 10.62
C THR A 229 -17.58 0.28 11.76
N LYS A 230 -17.76 1.55 12.04
CA LYS A 230 -18.82 2.03 12.96
C LYS A 230 -19.42 3.33 12.48
N VAL A 231 -20.38 3.25 11.56
CA VAL A 231 -21.49 4.19 11.60
C VAL A 231 -22.39 3.70 12.75
N ARG A 232 -22.33 4.36 13.89
CA ARG A 232 -23.37 4.28 14.91
C ARG A 232 -24.49 5.26 14.55
#